data_d225fb13986ec193944507fcd05ec1c4
#
_entry.id   d225fb13986ec193944507fcd05ec1c4
#
_cell.length_a   1.000
_cell.length_b   1.000
_cell.length_c   1.000
_cell.angle_alpha   90.00
_cell.angle_beta   90.00
_cell.angle_gamma   90.00
#
_symmetry.space_group_name_H-M   'P 1'
#
loop_
_entity.id
_entity.type
_entity.pdbx_description
1 polymer ?
#
loop_
_entity_poly.entity_id
_entity_poly.type
_entity_poly.pdbx_seq_one_letter_code
_entity_poly.pdbx_strand_id
1 'polypeptide(L)'
;MCIRDRAKTDPEPLPGELAGLADRPEALNLVTIYAAVADRSAEDVLGEFAGQGFGAFKPALGDLLVETLRPISRRFTELLEDRESLDAILATGAARARTLAGPTLDSVYRALGLVRA
;
A
#
# COMPACT_ATOMS: atom_id res chain seq x y z
N MET A 1 3.80 3.22 -21.82
CA MET A 1 2.59 3.91 -21.38
C MET A 1 2.17 3.30 -20.05
N CYS A 2 2.38 4.02 -18.96
CA CYS A 2 2.15 3.53 -17.59
C CYS A 2 0.66 3.50 -17.25
N ILE A 3 0.25 2.59 -16.33
CA ILE A 3 -1.12 2.56 -15.77
C ILE A 3 -1.48 3.94 -15.19
N ARG A 4 -0.53 4.65 -14.58
CA ARG A 4 -0.64 6.02 -14.10
C ARG A 4 -1.16 6.99 -15.17
N ASP A 5 -0.62 6.92 -16.39
CA ASP A 5 -0.97 7.86 -17.47
C ASP A 5 -2.38 7.61 -17.99
N ARG A 6 -2.91 6.40 -17.78
CA ARG A 6 -4.29 6.00 -18.15
C ARG A 6 -5.30 6.21 -17.03
N ALA A 7 -4.87 6.59 -15.82
CA ALA A 7 -5.79 6.91 -14.75
C ALA A 7 -6.74 8.03 -15.22
N LYS A 8 -8.05 7.76 -15.10
CA LYS A 8 -9.06 8.70 -15.53
C LYS A 8 -8.97 9.96 -14.66
N THR A 9 -8.97 11.11 -15.30
CA THR A 9 -9.08 12.43 -14.65
C THR A 9 -9.82 13.38 -15.59
N ASP A 10 -10.40 14.40 -15.01
CA ASP A 10 -11.00 15.52 -15.75
C ASP A 10 -9.90 16.46 -16.30
N PRO A 11 -10.22 17.41 -17.19
CA PRO A 11 -9.25 18.33 -17.77
C PRO A 11 -8.92 19.54 -16.89
N GLU A 12 -9.63 19.73 -15.78
CA GLU A 12 -9.47 20.90 -14.93
C GLU A 12 -8.21 20.82 -14.07
N PRO A 13 -7.55 21.96 -13.78
CA PRO A 13 -6.42 21.98 -12.86
C PRO A 13 -6.84 21.60 -11.44
N LEU A 14 -5.86 21.21 -10.62
CA LEU A 14 -6.10 20.89 -9.21
C LEU A 14 -6.48 22.15 -8.43
N PRO A 15 -7.51 22.10 -7.59
CA PRO A 15 -7.89 23.21 -6.71
C PRO A 15 -6.87 23.36 -5.58
N GLY A 16 -6.87 24.52 -4.90
CA GLY A 16 -6.05 24.74 -3.72
C GLY A 16 -6.64 24.19 -2.43
N GLU A 17 -7.89 23.75 -2.44
CA GLU A 17 -8.64 23.30 -1.26
C GLU A 17 -9.42 22.01 -1.55
N LEU A 18 -9.60 21.16 -0.52
CA LEU A 18 -10.35 19.89 -0.62
C LEU A 18 -11.80 20.08 -1.10
N ALA A 19 -12.44 21.17 -0.74
CA ALA A 19 -13.81 21.47 -1.17
C ALA A 19 -13.96 21.50 -2.71
N GLY A 20 -12.91 21.90 -3.42
CA GLY A 20 -12.88 21.88 -4.90
C GLY A 20 -12.79 20.49 -5.52
N LEU A 21 -12.63 19.45 -4.72
CA LEU A 21 -12.61 18.04 -5.18
C LEU A 21 -13.92 17.28 -4.88
N ALA A 22 -14.94 17.92 -4.29
CA ALA A 22 -16.17 17.25 -3.85
C ALA A 22 -16.87 16.48 -4.99
N ASP A 23 -16.90 17.05 -6.20
CA ASP A 23 -17.51 16.44 -7.38
C ASP A 23 -16.49 15.82 -8.35
N ARG A 24 -15.23 15.62 -7.89
CA ARG A 24 -14.10 15.13 -8.69
C ARG A 24 -13.42 13.90 -8.04
N PRO A 25 -14.15 12.78 -7.93
CA PRO A 25 -13.68 11.61 -7.16
C PRO A 25 -12.38 11.01 -7.67
N GLU A 26 -12.11 11.04 -8.96
CA GLU A 26 -10.86 10.55 -9.54
C GLU A 26 -9.65 11.43 -9.13
N ALA A 27 -9.84 12.76 -9.13
CA ALA A 27 -8.82 13.69 -8.67
C ALA A 27 -8.57 13.54 -7.17
N LEU A 28 -9.64 13.47 -6.37
CA LEU A 28 -9.55 13.24 -4.93
C LEU A 28 -8.80 11.94 -4.61
N ASN A 29 -9.09 10.85 -5.32
CA ASN A 29 -8.40 9.57 -5.12
C ASN A 29 -6.89 9.71 -5.36
N LEU A 30 -6.46 10.36 -6.44
CA LEU A 30 -5.04 10.53 -6.72
C LEU A 30 -4.33 11.43 -5.70
N VAL A 31 -4.97 12.50 -5.25
CA VAL A 31 -4.46 13.38 -4.19
C VAL A 31 -4.34 12.62 -2.87
N THR A 32 -5.33 11.81 -2.51
CA THR A 32 -5.31 10.98 -1.29
C THR A 32 -4.18 9.96 -1.34
N ILE A 33 -3.95 9.31 -2.49
CA ILE A 33 -2.82 8.38 -2.66
C ILE A 33 -1.49 9.12 -2.47
N TYR A 34 -1.34 10.30 -3.08
CA TYR A 34 -0.12 11.10 -2.94
C TYR A 34 0.13 11.46 -1.46
N ALA A 35 -0.89 11.98 -0.79
CA ALA A 35 -0.84 12.37 0.60
C ALA A 35 -0.43 11.21 1.51
N ALA A 36 -1.06 10.05 1.35
CA ALA A 36 -0.76 8.85 2.12
C ALA A 36 0.68 8.34 1.91
N VAL A 37 1.17 8.36 0.66
CA VAL A 37 2.53 7.89 0.35
C VAL A 37 3.60 8.88 0.78
N ALA A 38 3.30 10.19 0.74
CA ALA A 38 4.20 11.25 1.16
C ALA A 38 4.19 11.50 2.68
N ASP A 39 3.30 10.83 3.44
CA ASP A 39 3.04 11.09 4.86
C ASP A 39 2.70 12.58 5.12
N ARG A 40 1.79 13.11 4.30
CA ARG A 40 1.36 14.54 4.32
C ARG A 40 -0.16 14.62 4.33
N SER A 41 -0.70 15.81 4.66
CA SER A 41 -2.12 16.06 4.49
C SER A 41 -2.50 16.27 3.01
N ALA A 42 -3.75 16.00 2.66
CA ALA A 42 -4.24 16.27 1.30
C ALA A 42 -4.26 17.78 0.99
N GLU A 43 -4.48 18.61 2.01
CA GLU A 43 -4.41 20.07 1.90
C GLU A 43 -3.02 20.55 1.52
N ASP A 44 -1.95 19.99 2.14
CA ASP A 44 -0.57 20.33 1.80
C ASP A 44 -0.23 19.96 0.37
N VAL A 45 -0.70 18.78 -0.08
CA VAL A 45 -0.52 18.32 -1.46
C VAL A 45 -1.25 19.24 -2.45
N LEU A 46 -2.49 19.61 -2.13
CA LEU A 46 -3.25 20.55 -2.95
C LEU A 46 -2.61 21.94 -2.99
N GLY A 47 -2.07 22.41 -1.86
CA GLY A 47 -1.34 23.67 -1.81
C GLY A 47 -0.11 23.70 -2.73
N GLU A 48 0.61 22.58 -2.83
CA GLU A 48 1.78 22.44 -3.71
C GLU A 48 1.41 22.39 -5.20
N PHE A 49 0.32 21.72 -5.55
CA PHE A 49 -0.12 21.52 -6.93
C PHE A 49 -1.28 22.42 -7.36
N ALA A 50 -1.65 23.40 -6.55
CA ALA A 50 -2.74 24.34 -6.86
C ALA A 50 -2.59 25.00 -8.24
N GLY A 51 -3.63 24.92 -9.06
CA GLY A 51 -3.64 25.47 -10.41
C GLY A 51 -2.83 24.67 -11.44
N GLN A 52 -2.16 23.60 -11.05
CA GLN A 52 -1.45 22.73 -11.97
C GLN A 52 -2.37 21.63 -12.54
N GLY A 53 -2.14 21.28 -13.79
CA GLY A 53 -2.86 20.18 -14.44
C GLY A 53 -2.28 18.81 -14.11
N PHE A 54 -3.02 17.76 -14.43
CA PHE A 54 -2.59 16.37 -14.22
C PHE A 54 -1.34 15.96 -15.00
N GLY A 55 -0.95 16.73 -16.02
CA GLY A 55 0.33 16.55 -16.74
C GLY A 55 1.57 16.75 -15.86
N ALA A 56 1.48 17.60 -14.84
CA ALA A 56 2.54 17.77 -13.83
C ALA A 56 2.34 16.83 -12.64
N PHE A 57 1.11 16.71 -12.14
CA PHE A 57 0.78 15.94 -10.94
C PHE A 57 1.04 14.43 -11.10
N LYS A 58 0.60 13.82 -12.21
CA LYS A 58 0.76 12.36 -12.41
C LYS A 58 2.21 11.90 -12.49
N PRO A 59 3.14 12.59 -13.18
CA PRO A 59 4.55 12.27 -13.10
C PRO A 59 5.09 12.35 -11.67
N ALA A 60 4.82 13.43 -10.94
CA ALA A 60 5.27 13.59 -9.56
C ALA A 60 4.77 12.46 -8.65
N LEU A 61 3.49 12.10 -8.74
CA LEU A 61 2.92 10.93 -8.04
C LEU A 61 3.64 9.64 -8.43
N GLY A 62 3.93 9.45 -9.70
CA GLY A 62 4.63 8.26 -10.18
C GLY A 62 6.04 8.14 -9.64
N ASP A 63 6.78 9.23 -9.61
CA ASP A 63 8.15 9.26 -9.09
C ASP A 63 8.16 9.01 -7.57
N LEU A 64 7.24 9.63 -6.82
CA LEU A 64 7.04 9.37 -5.40
C LEU A 64 6.75 7.89 -5.11
N LEU A 65 5.83 7.28 -5.87
CA LEU A 65 5.50 5.85 -5.72
C LEU A 65 6.70 4.95 -6.01
N VAL A 66 7.45 5.22 -7.07
CA VAL A 66 8.64 4.44 -7.43
C VAL A 66 9.68 4.50 -6.32
N GLU A 67 9.99 5.70 -5.80
CA GLU A 67 10.96 5.85 -4.72
C GLU A 67 10.51 5.15 -3.43
N THR A 68 9.26 5.33 -3.06
CA THR A 68 8.72 4.75 -1.82
C THR A 68 8.62 3.22 -1.87
N LEU A 69 8.25 2.66 -3.03
CA LEU A 69 8.11 1.21 -3.19
C LEU A 69 9.40 0.48 -3.57
N ARG A 70 10.44 1.20 -3.99
CA ARG A 70 11.74 0.62 -4.40
C ARG A 70 12.34 -0.31 -3.34
N PRO A 71 12.45 0.04 -2.05
CA PRO A 71 13.02 -0.85 -1.03
C PRO A 71 12.17 -2.12 -0.85
N ILE A 72 10.86 -2.03 -0.96
CA ILE A 72 9.94 -3.18 -0.86
C ILE A 72 10.15 -4.11 -2.07
N SER A 73 10.14 -3.56 -3.28
CA SER A 73 10.36 -4.31 -4.51
C SER A 73 11.73 -4.99 -4.53
N ARG A 74 12.77 -4.28 -4.08
CA ARG A 74 14.12 -4.85 -3.96
C ARG A 74 14.12 -6.03 -2.99
N ARG A 75 13.56 -5.86 -1.78
CA ARG A 75 13.51 -6.93 -0.78
C ARG A 75 12.70 -8.12 -1.24
N PHE A 76 11.61 -7.88 -1.95
CA PHE A 76 10.80 -8.93 -2.57
C PHE A 76 11.62 -9.75 -3.57
N THR A 77 12.35 -9.10 -4.48
CA THR A 77 13.20 -9.78 -5.46
C THR A 77 14.32 -10.59 -4.77
N GLU A 78 15.01 -10.01 -3.80
CA GLU A 78 16.04 -10.71 -3.00
C GLU A 78 15.51 -11.99 -2.36
N LEU A 79 14.31 -11.94 -1.77
CA LEU A 79 13.67 -13.12 -1.14
C LEU A 79 13.22 -14.17 -2.16
N LEU A 80 12.81 -13.77 -3.36
CA LEU A 80 12.46 -14.72 -4.43
C LEU A 80 13.68 -15.45 -4.98
N GLU A 81 14.84 -14.80 -5.00
CA GLU A 81 16.10 -15.37 -5.47
C GLU A 81 16.75 -16.28 -4.41
N ASP A 82 16.48 -16.05 -3.12
CA ASP A 82 16.98 -16.81 -1.98
C ASP A 82 15.87 -17.61 -1.30
N ARG A 83 15.53 -18.75 -1.87
CA ARG A 83 14.49 -19.65 -1.35
C ARG A 83 14.82 -20.19 0.05
N GLU A 84 16.08 -20.45 0.33
CA GLU A 84 16.50 -21.00 1.62
C GLU A 84 16.22 -20.00 2.76
N SER A 85 16.58 -18.75 2.57
CA SER A 85 16.23 -17.66 3.50
C SER A 85 14.73 -17.48 3.67
N LEU A 86 13.96 -17.56 2.57
CA LEU A 86 12.51 -17.48 2.63
C LEU A 86 11.90 -18.61 3.46
N ASP A 87 12.31 -19.84 3.21
CA ASP A 87 11.85 -21.03 3.94
C ASP A 87 12.20 -20.93 5.43
N ALA A 88 13.38 -20.44 5.79
CA ALA A 88 13.79 -20.21 7.18
C ALA A 88 12.91 -19.17 7.89
N ILE A 89 12.58 -18.08 7.23
CA ILE A 89 11.66 -17.06 7.76
C ILE A 89 10.26 -17.65 7.99
N LEU A 90 9.76 -18.42 7.02
CA LEU A 90 8.45 -19.07 7.12
C LEU A 90 8.42 -20.12 8.23
N ALA A 91 9.46 -20.93 8.37
CA ALA A 91 9.59 -21.92 9.44
C ALA A 91 9.60 -21.27 10.83
N THR A 92 10.33 -20.17 10.98
CA THR A 92 10.38 -19.39 12.23
C THR A 92 9.00 -18.81 12.57
N GLY A 93 8.31 -18.24 11.61
CA GLY A 93 6.95 -17.73 11.77
C GLY A 93 5.94 -18.81 12.14
N ALA A 94 6.01 -19.96 11.48
CA ALA A 94 5.18 -21.12 11.77
C ALA A 94 5.41 -21.69 13.19
N ALA A 95 6.66 -21.74 13.65
CA ALA A 95 6.97 -22.17 15.01
C ALA A 95 6.36 -21.24 16.07
N ARG A 96 6.48 -19.91 15.86
CA ARG A 96 5.85 -18.91 16.75
C ARG A 96 4.33 -19.04 16.78
N ALA A 97 3.70 -19.18 15.61
CA ALA A 97 2.27 -19.35 15.49
C ALA A 97 1.77 -20.61 16.21
N ARG A 98 2.49 -21.74 16.06
CA ARG A 98 2.16 -22.99 16.77
C ARG A 98 2.26 -22.83 18.29
N THR A 99 3.28 -22.13 18.77
CA THR A 99 3.43 -21.88 20.22
C THR A 99 2.25 -21.08 20.78
N LEU A 100 1.77 -20.07 20.05
CA LEU A 100 0.66 -19.24 20.50
C LEU A 100 -0.69 -19.94 20.35
N ALA A 101 -0.93 -20.62 19.24
CA ALA A 101 -2.21 -21.26 18.94
C ALA A 101 -2.38 -22.63 19.58
N GLY A 102 -1.29 -23.33 19.87
CA GLY A 102 -1.29 -24.69 20.41
C GLY A 102 -2.17 -24.89 21.64
N PRO A 103 -2.00 -24.10 22.71
CA PRO A 103 -2.83 -24.25 23.93
C PRO A 103 -4.32 -24.09 23.68
N THR A 104 -4.71 -23.13 22.83
CA THR A 104 -6.11 -22.93 22.45
C THR A 104 -6.65 -24.11 21.65
N LEU A 105 -5.88 -24.57 20.67
CA LEU A 105 -6.24 -25.72 19.85
C LEU A 105 -6.41 -26.99 20.69
N ASP A 106 -5.49 -27.25 21.61
CA ASP A 106 -5.55 -28.39 22.53
C ASP A 106 -6.81 -28.34 23.43
N SER A 107 -7.22 -27.16 23.84
CA SER A 107 -8.44 -26.97 24.61
C SER A 107 -9.70 -27.27 23.78
N VAL A 108 -9.71 -26.82 22.52
CA VAL A 108 -10.80 -27.11 21.58
C VAL A 108 -10.93 -28.59 21.29
N TYR A 109 -9.80 -29.28 21.00
CA TYR A 109 -9.80 -30.72 20.74
C TYR A 109 -10.33 -31.50 21.94
N ARG A 110 -9.92 -31.16 23.15
CA ARG A 110 -10.42 -31.79 24.39
C ARG A 110 -11.93 -31.55 24.60
N ALA A 111 -12.40 -30.33 24.37
CA ALA A 111 -13.80 -29.99 24.55
C ALA A 111 -14.73 -30.73 23.56
N LEU A 112 -14.24 -30.96 22.35
CA LEU A 112 -14.96 -31.67 21.28
C LEU A 112 -14.77 -33.20 21.30
N GLY A 113 -13.89 -33.73 22.15
CA GLY A 113 -13.58 -35.16 22.19
C GLY A 113 -12.81 -35.65 20.97
N LEU A 114 -12.11 -34.76 20.27
CA LEU A 114 -11.30 -35.08 19.09
C LEU A 114 -9.92 -35.61 19.49
N VAL A 115 -9.45 -36.63 18.78
CA VAL A 115 -8.08 -37.17 18.94
C VAL A 115 -7.17 -36.48 17.95
N ARG A 116 -6.04 -36.01 18.44
CA ARG A 116 -4.98 -35.47 17.57
C ARG A 116 -4.22 -36.63 16.92
N ALA A 117 -4.17 -36.64 15.60
CA ALA A 117 -3.31 -37.56 14.84
C ALA A 117 -1.85 -37.11 14.90
#